data_2db6b895549648983eb02922802a4ee0
#
_entry.id   2db6b895549648983eb02922802a4ee0
#
_cell.length_a   1.000
_cell.length_b   1.000
_cell.length_c   1.000
_cell.angle_alpha   90.00
_cell.angle_beta   90.00
_cell.angle_gamma   90.00
#
_symmetry.space_group_name_H-M   'P 1'
#
loop_
_entity.id
_entity.type
_entity.pdbx_description
1 polymer ?
#
loop_
_entity_poly.entity_id
_entity_poly.type
_entity_poly.pdbx_seq_one_letter_code
_entity_poly.pdbx_strand_id
1 'polypeptide(L)'
;MVMATTQSNRLEERFRLWDRNGNGVVERSDFEREADDIIARLGAQGTPQADKLRQAYLGMFDKLAEAAGSPAMNRGQFLQAADQEIIGKGDDGFASVVKPTIEAIVGILDRDGDGEVSPGEMHGWFAAIGLDGGVADSAFRQLDIDNSGKLSVKELVDAVRDYHLGRNDIPLLGR
;
A
#
# COMPACT_ATOMS: atom_id res chain seq x y z
N MET A 1 -24.23 2.97 -2.87
CA MET A 1 -23.85 1.92 -1.90
C MET A 1 -23.12 2.54 -0.72
N VAL A 2 -23.53 2.22 0.47
CA VAL A 2 -22.86 2.74 1.67
C VAL A 2 -21.72 1.78 2.02
N MET A 3 -20.48 2.28 2.14
CA MET A 3 -19.37 1.49 2.61
C MET A 3 -19.60 1.03 4.05
N ALA A 4 -19.15 -0.17 4.39
CA ALA A 4 -19.11 -0.61 5.76
C ALA A 4 -18.28 0.36 6.60
N THR A 5 -18.61 0.56 7.88
CA THR A 5 -17.93 1.50 8.77
C THR A 5 -16.42 1.25 8.81
N THR A 6 -16.00 -0.02 8.86
CA THR A 6 -14.56 -0.35 8.87
C THR A 6 -13.87 0.06 7.58
N GLN A 7 -14.49 -0.19 6.43
CA GLN A 7 -13.94 0.23 5.13
C GLN A 7 -13.77 1.75 5.07
N SER A 8 -14.80 2.48 5.48
CA SER A 8 -14.77 3.94 5.52
C SER A 8 -13.67 4.44 6.44
N ASN A 9 -13.54 3.88 7.64
CA ASN A 9 -12.52 4.26 8.61
C ASN A 9 -11.11 3.99 8.08
N ARG A 10 -10.88 2.86 7.41
CA ARG A 10 -9.58 2.51 6.81
C ARG A 10 -9.20 3.51 5.71
N LEU A 11 -10.15 3.88 4.86
CA LEU A 11 -9.91 4.86 3.80
C LEU A 11 -9.70 6.28 4.34
N GLU A 12 -10.44 6.68 5.38
CA GLU A 12 -10.23 7.98 6.05
C GLU A 12 -8.85 8.06 6.69
N GLU A 13 -8.41 6.98 7.31
CA GLU A 13 -7.08 6.88 7.90
C GLU A 13 -6.01 6.98 6.81
N ARG A 14 -6.22 6.31 5.68
CA ARG A 14 -5.34 6.41 4.51
C ARG A 14 -5.27 7.84 3.98
N PHE A 15 -6.39 8.53 3.88
CA PHE A 15 -6.43 9.93 3.49
C PHE A 15 -5.56 10.79 4.41
N ARG A 16 -5.71 10.63 5.72
CA ARG A 16 -4.91 11.39 6.70
C ARG A 16 -3.42 11.11 6.60
N LEU A 17 -3.05 9.87 6.32
CA LEU A 17 -1.64 9.50 6.16
C LEU A 17 -1.04 10.06 4.88
N TRP A 18 -1.81 10.08 3.80
CA TRP A 18 -1.35 10.61 2.53
C TRP A 18 -1.40 12.13 2.44
N ASP A 19 -2.29 12.79 3.18
CA ASP A 19 -2.29 14.25 3.33
C ASP A 19 -1.18 14.66 4.31
N ARG A 20 0.05 14.57 3.85
CA ARG A 20 1.24 14.68 4.71
C ARG A 20 1.45 16.08 5.27
N ASN A 21 1.04 17.11 4.54
CA ASN A 21 1.16 18.49 4.99
C ASN A 21 -0.07 18.99 5.75
N GLY A 22 -1.12 18.17 5.86
CA GLY A 22 -2.33 18.50 6.59
C GLY A 22 -3.15 19.61 5.99
N ASN A 23 -3.05 19.86 4.68
CA ASN A 23 -3.77 20.96 4.01
C ASN A 23 -5.20 20.60 3.60
N GLY A 24 -5.66 19.39 3.90
CA GLY A 24 -7.03 18.94 3.63
C GLY A 24 -7.24 18.37 2.24
N VAL A 25 -6.19 18.23 1.44
CA VAL A 25 -6.25 17.60 0.12
C VAL A 25 -5.06 16.65 -0.06
N VAL A 26 -5.27 15.61 -0.86
CA VAL A 26 -4.21 14.69 -1.31
C VAL A 26 -3.80 15.10 -2.72
N GLU A 27 -2.53 15.38 -2.90
CA GLU A 27 -1.93 15.85 -4.15
C GLU A 27 -0.83 14.92 -4.60
N ARG A 28 -0.40 15.06 -5.85
CA ARG A 28 0.69 14.25 -6.40
C ARG A 28 1.97 14.34 -5.58
N SER A 29 2.30 15.53 -5.06
CA SER A 29 3.48 15.74 -4.21
C SER A 29 3.43 14.95 -2.91
N ASP A 30 2.24 14.67 -2.38
CA ASP A 30 2.09 13.83 -1.19
C ASP A 30 2.51 12.39 -1.48
N PHE A 31 2.12 11.87 -2.65
CA PHE A 31 2.51 10.52 -3.09
C PHE A 31 4.00 10.45 -3.40
N GLU A 32 4.58 11.49 -3.99
CA GLU A 32 6.02 11.57 -4.23
C GLU A 32 6.80 11.48 -2.92
N ARG A 33 6.39 12.24 -1.90
CA ARG A 33 7.02 12.21 -0.58
C ARG A 33 6.88 10.86 0.11
N GLU A 34 5.71 10.24 -0.01
CA GLU A 34 5.50 8.90 0.56
C GLU A 34 6.45 7.88 -0.06
N ALA A 35 6.54 7.86 -1.38
CA ALA A 35 7.47 6.98 -2.09
C ALA A 35 8.92 7.25 -1.69
N ASP A 36 9.33 8.52 -1.64
CA ASP A 36 10.69 8.90 -1.28
C ASP A 36 11.04 8.52 0.17
N ASP A 37 10.10 8.66 1.10
CA ASP A 37 10.28 8.26 2.50
C ASP A 37 10.46 6.75 2.63
N ILE A 38 9.65 5.97 1.94
CA ILE A 38 9.77 4.51 1.93
C ILE A 38 11.11 4.09 1.34
N ILE A 39 11.49 4.66 0.21
CA ILE A 39 12.78 4.40 -0.44
C ILE A 39 13.93 4.69 0.52
N ALA A 40 13.88 5.82 1.23
CA ALA A 40 14.91 6.21 2.19
C ALA A 40 14.97 5.23 3.37
N ARG A 41 13.83 4.83 3.92
CA ARG A 41 13.78 3.88 5.04
C ARG A 41 14.28 2.49 4.67
N LEU A 42 14.11 2.09 3.43
CA LEU A 42 14.60 0.81 2.92
C LEU A 42 16.04 0.89 2.40
N GLY A 43 16.65 2.08 2.38
CA GLY A 43 18.01 2.28 1.90
C GLY A 43 18.16 2.01 0.39
N ALA A 44 17.12 2.24 -0.39
CA ALA A 44 17.06 1.89 -1.81
C ALA A 44 17.32 3.08 -2.75
N GLN A 45 17.75 4.23 -2.22
CA GLN A 45 17.98 5.43 -3.04
C GLN A 45 18.93 5.14 -4.20
N GLY A 46 18.59 5.68 -5.37
CA GLY A 46 19.44 5.57 -6.56
C GLY A 46 19.38 4.22 -7.27
N THR A 47 18.44 3.35 -6.87
CA THR A 47 18.27 2.04 -7.52
C THR A 47 17.14 2.07 -8.55
N PRO A 48 17.16 1.19 -9.58
CA PRO A 48 16.04 1.05 -10.52
C PRO A 48 14.75 0.63 -9.82
N GLN A 49 14.83 -0.15 -8.74
CA GLN A 49 13.67 -0.58 -7.95
C GLN A 49 13.00 0.61 -7.27
N ALA A 50 13.78 1.58 -6.79
CA ALA A 50 13.25 2.82 -6.22
C ALA A 50 12.46 3.61 -7.25
N ASP A 51 12.97 3.72 -8.48
CA ASP A 51 12.27 4.41 -9.56
C ASP A 51 10.94 3.72 -9.89
N LYS A 52 10.91 2.39 -9.92
CA LYS A 52 9.67 1.62 -10.12
C LYS A 52 8.66 1.87 -9.02
N LEU A 53 9.10 1.94 -7.77
CA LEU A 53 8.22 2.23 -6.63
C LEU A 53 7.62 3.62 -6.75
N ARG A 54 8.44 4.62 -7.06
CA ARG A 54 7.95 5.99 -7.27
C ARG A 54 6.91 6.05 -8.39
N GLN A 55 7.20 5.42 -9.54
CA GLN A 55 6.27 5.36 -10.67
C GLN A 55 4.95 4.66 -10.31
N ALA A 56 5.02 3.58 -9.51
CA ALA A 56 3.83 2.86 -9.07
C ALA A 56 2.94 3.72 -8.17
N TYR A 57 3.52 4.44 -7.21
CA TYR A 57 2.78 5.37 -6.36
C TYR A 57 2.12 6.49 -7.17
N LEU A 58 2.87 7.08 -8.09
CA LEU A 58 2.34 8.14 -8.94
C LEU A 58 1.24 7.63 -9.89
N GLY A 59 1.39 6.42 -10.41
CA GLY A 59 0.36 5.78 -11.22
C GLY A 59 -0.92 5.51 -10.43
N MET A 60 -0.80 5.11 -9.19
CA MET A 60 -1.93 4.94 -8.28
C MET A 60 -2.64 6.28 -8.03
N PHE A 61 -1.87 7.33 -7.76
CA PHE A 61 -2.43 8.68 -7.61
C PHE A 61 -3.18 9.11 -8.89
N ASP A 62 -2.57 8.92 -10.05
CA ASP A 62 -3.17 9.35 -11.33
C ASP A 62 -4.52 8.65 -11.58
N LYS A 63 -4.65 7.37 -11.24
CA LYS A 63 -5.93 6.65 -11.35
C LYS A 63 -6.99 7.22 -10.41
N LEU A 64 -6.62 7.51 -9.18
CA LEU A 64 -7.55 8.09 -8.20
C LEU A 64 -7.96 9.51 -8.61
N ALA A 65 -7.01 10.32 -9.05
CA ALA A 65 -7.27 11.70 -9.49
C ALA A 65 -8.17 11.75 -10.72
N GLU A 66 -7.96 10.83 -11.67
CA GLU A 66 -8.82 10.70 -12.85
C GLU A 66 -10.25 10.35 -12.45
N ALA A 67 -10.43 9.37 -11.54
CA ALA A 67 -11.74 8.99 -11.04
C ALA A 67 -12.42 10.12 -10.26
N ALA A 68 -11.66 10.90 -9.51
CA ALA A 68 -12.17 12.05 -8.76
C ALA A 68 -12.43 13.27 -9.65
N GLY A 69 -11.85 13.31 -10.85
CA GLY A 69 -11.92 14.47 -11.73
C GLY A 69 -11.17 15.70 -11.21
N SER A 70 -10.16 15.49 -10.36
CA SER A 70 -9.42 16.58 -9.72
C SER A 70 -7.98 16.16 -9.40
N PRO A 71 -6.98 17.05 -9.69
CA PRO A 71 -5.58 16.78 -9.33
C PRO A 71 -5.27 16.99 -7.84
N ALA A 72 -6.22 17.54 -7.08
CA ALA A 72 -6.13 17.70 -5.64
C ALA A 72 -7.45 17.21 -5.05
N MET A 73 -7.38 16.07 -4.35
CA MET A 73 -8.58 15.41 -3.83
C MET A 73 -8.80 15.80 -2.37
N ASN A 74 -9.97 16.40 -2.08
CA ASN A 74 -10.40 16.52 -0.69
C ASN A 74 -10.84 15.15 -0.15
N ARG A 75 -11.17 15.09 1.14
CA ARG A 75 -11.58 13.84 1.79
C ARG A 75 -12.73 13.13 1.05
N GLY A 76 -13.78 13.86 0.70
CA GLY A 76 -14.95 13.28 0.00
C GLY A 76 -14.61 12.76 -1.38
N GLN A 77 -13.82 13.51 -2.14
CA GLN A 77 -13.36 13.12 -3.47
C GLN A 77 -12.46 11.87 -3.40
N PHE A 78 -11.55 11.82 -2.44
CA PHE A 78 -10.68 10.67 -2.24
C PHE A 78 -11.48 9.42 -1.88
N LEU A 79 -12.40 9.53 -0.91
CA LEU A 79 -13.22 8.39 -0.49
C LEU A 79 -14.06 7.85 -1.64
N GLN A 80 -14.64 8.73 -2.44
CA GLN A 80 -15.44 8.33 -3.60
C GLN A 80 -14.59 7.67 -4.68
N ALA A 81 -13.43 8.24 -5.01
CA ALA A 81 -12.53 7.68 -6.01
C ALA A 81 -12.00 6.32 -5.56
N ALA A 82 -11.61 6.17 -4.29
CA ALA A 82 -11.12 4.91 -3.75
C ALA A 82 -12.23 3.84 -3.74
N ASP A 83 -13.44 4.21 -3.41
CA ASP A 83 -14.59 3.29 -3.48
C ASP A 83 -14.82 2.80 -4.91
N GLN A 84 -14.78 3.70 -5.88
CA GLN A 84 -15.02 3.34 -7.29
C GLN A 84 -13.87 2.51 -7.88
N GLU A 85 -12.62 2.92 -7.67
CA GLU A 85 -11.47 2.36 -8.37
C GLU A 85 -10.81 1.21 -7.63
N ILE A 86 -10.91 1.17 -6.30
CA ILE A 86 -10.23 0.16 -5.49
C ILE A 86 -11.23 -0.89 -5.00
N ILE A 87 -12.29 -0.47 -4.34
CA ILE A 87 -13.24 -1.38 -3.68
C ILE A 87 -14.35 -1.83 -4.63
N GLY A 88 -14.93 -0.88 -5.37
CA GLY A 88 -16.12 -1.12 -6.19
C GLY A 88 -15.91 -1.97 -7.43
N LYS A 89 -14.67 -2.10 -7.90
CA LYS A 89 -14.33 -2.92 -9.07
C LYS A 89 -14.01 -4.38 -8.74
N GLY A 90 -14.18 -4.77 -7.48
CA GLY A 90 -13.90 -6.14 -7.03
C GLY A 90 -12.41 -6.43 -6.94
N ASP A 91 -12.07 -7.72 -6.85
CA ASP A 91 -10.69 -8.16 -6.62
C ASP A 91 -9.75 -7.78 -7.77
N ASP A 92 -10.19 -7.92 -9.01
CA ASP A 92 -9.38 -7.57 -10.18
C ASP A 92 -9.12 -6.07 -10.28
N GLY A 93 -10.12 -5.26 -9.98
CA GLY A 93 -9.97 -3.80 -9.96
C GLY A 93 -9.03 -3.36 -8.85
N PHE A 94 -9.16 -3.94 -7.67
CA PHE A 94 -8.26 -3.70 -6.54
C PHE A 94 -6.82 -4.06 -6.93
N ALA A 95 -6.62 -5.26 -7.46
CA ALA A 95 -5.31 -5.73 -7.88
C ALA A 95 -4.68 -4.82 -8.93
N SER A 96 -5.45 -4.34 -9.91
CA SER A 96 -4.92 -3.47 -10.96
C SER A 96 -4.37 -2.14 -10.42
N VAL A 97 -4.91 -1.65 -9.31
CA VAL A 97 -4.46 -0.39 -8.69
C VAL A 97 -3.29 -0.62 -7.74
N VAL A 98 -3.32 -1.68 -6.94
CA VAL A 98 -2.39 -1.91 -5.83
C VAL A 98 -1.21 -2.79 -6.23
N LYS A 99 -1.41 -3.74 -7.13
CA LYS A 99 -0.38 -4.71 -7.53
C LYS A 99 0.94 -4.09 -7.99
N PRO A 100 0.96 -3.04 -8.86
CA PRO A 100 2.22 -2.43 -9.27
C PRO A 100 3.05 -1.92 -8.10
N THR A 101 2.40 -1.34 -7.09
CA THR A 101 3.06 -0.85 -5.87
C THR A 101 3.64 -2.01 -5.07
N ILE A 102 2.87 -3.09 -4.88
CA ILE A 102 3.33 -4.27 -4.16
C ILE A 102 4.49 -4.95 -4.88
N GLU A 103 4.41 -5.08 -6.20
CA GLU A 103 5.51 -5.64 -7.00
C GLU A 103 6.80 -4.83 -6.86
N ALA A 104 6.69 -3.50 -6.85
CA ALA A 104 7.84 -2.63 -6.68
C ALA A 104 8.44 -2.75 -5.27
N ILE A 105 7.62 -2.87 -4.23
CA ILE A 105 8.07 -3.11 -2.85
C ILE A 105 8.79 -4.46 -2.75
N VAL A 106 8.19 -5.51 -3.30
CA VAL A 106 8.82 -6.85 -3.34
C VAL A 106 10.16 -6.80 -4.06
N GLY A 107 10.24 -6.06 -5.17
CA GLY A 107 11.50 -5.90 -5.90
C GLY A 107 12.61 -5.26 -5.07
N ILE A 108 12.28 -4.39 -4.10
CA ILE A 108 13.25 -3.81 -3.18
C ILE A 108 13.62 -4.80 -2.07
N LEU A 109 12.64 -5.53 -1.52
CA LEU A 109 12.82 -6.43 -0.39
C LEU A 109 13.46 -7.77 -0.79
N ASP A 110 13.19 -8.25 -1.99
CA ASP A 110 13.65 -9.53 -2.51
C ASP A 110 15.15 -9.44 -2.88
N ARG A 111 15.98 -9.81 -1.93
CA ARG A 111 17.45 -9.72 -2.10
C ARG A 111 18.03 -10.92 -2.84
N ASP A 112 17.39 -12.07 -2.76
CA ASP A 112 17.86 -13.31 -3.38
C ASP A 112 17.29 -13.52 -4.79
N GLY A 113 16.37 -12.68 -5.23
CA GLY A 113 15.82 -12.71 -6.59
C GLY A 113 14.84 -13.84 -6.87
N ASP A 114 14.24 -14.43 -5.83
CA ASP A 114 13.31 -15.56 -6.01
C ASP A 114 11.85 -15.13 -6.28
N GLY A 115 11.58 -13.82 -6.29
CA GLY A 115 10.25 -13.28 -6.55
C GLY A 115 9.30 -13.30 -5.36
N GLU A 116 9.76 -13.76 -4.20
CA GLU A 116 8.98 -13.82 -2.97
C GLU A 116 9.75 -13.13 -1.83
N VAL A 117 9.09 -12.91 -0.71
CA VAL A 117 9.67 -12.21 0.44
C VAL A 117 9.81 -13.19 1.61
N SER A 118 11.04 -13.42 2.06
CA SER A 118 11.33 -14.21 3.25
C SER A 118 11.01 -13.44 4.53
N PRO A 119 10.92 -14.13 5.71
CA PRO A 119 10.71 -13.42 6.98
C PRO A 119 11.77 -12.35 7.25
N GLY A 120 13.04 -12.62 6.96
CA GLY A 120 14.12 -11.66 7.15
C GLY A 120 13.98 -10.44 6.25
N GLU A 121 13.62 -10.64 5.00
CA GLU A 121 13.37 -9.56 4.04
C GLU A 121 12.15 -8.73 4.45
N MET A 122 11.07 -9.38 4.91
CA MET A 122 9.86 -8.69 5.33
C MET A 122 10.05 -7.86 6.60
N HIS A 123 10.99 -8.24 7.48
CA HIS A 123 11.34 -7.45 8.66
C HIS A 123 11.78 -6.03 8.29
N GLY A 124 12.49 -5.87 7.18
CA GLY A 124 12.88 -4.55 6.68
C GLY A 124 11.66 -3.67 6.39
N TRP A 125 10.66 -4.23 5.75
CA TRP A 125 9.40 -3.52 5.47
C TRP A 125 8.64 -3.18 6.76
N PHE A 126 8.45 -4.15 7.64
CA PHE A 126 7.74 -3.94 8.89
C PHE A 126 8.42 -2.87 9.76
N ALA A 127 9.74 -2.87 9.82
CA ALA A 127 10.49 -1.82 10.52
C ALA A 127 10.26 -0.45 9.88
N ALA A 128 10.25 -0.39 8.54
CA ALA A 128 10.03 0.86 7.81
C ALA A 128 8.64 1.47 8.09
N ILE A 129 7.62 0.64 8.32
CA ILE A 129 6.27 1.10 8.65
C ILE A 129 6.00 1.16 10.16
N GLY A 130 7.00 0.90 11.00
CA GLY A 130 6.92 1.09 12.45
C GLY A 130 6.35 -0.07 13.24
N LEU A 131 6.32 -1.29 12.71
CA LEU A 131 5.90 -2.48 13.45
C LEU A 131 7.08 -3.07 14.22
N ASP A 132 6.88 -3.43 15.50
CA ASP A 132 7.90 -4.09 16.30
C ASP A 132 8.06 -5.57 15.91
N GLY A 133 9.16 -6.21 16.39
CA GLY A 133 9.53 -7.57 16.01
C GLY A 133 8.49 -8.63 16.34
N GLY A 134 7.83 -8.53 17.50
CA GLY A 134 6.79 -9.50 17.92
C GLY A 134 5.53 -9.39 17.07
N VAL A 135 5.10 -8.16 16.80
CA VAL A 135 3.98 -7.88 15.90
C VAL A 135 4.32 -8.29 14.47
N ALA A 136 5.56 -8.03 14.04
CA ALA A 136 6.03 -8.40 12.71
C ALA A 136 5.99 -9.91 12.47
N ASP A 137 6.45 -10.71 13.42
CA ASP A 137 6.42 -12.18 13.31
C ASP A 137 4.99 -12.72 13.24
N SER A 138 4.10 -12.20 14.06
CA SER A 138 2.68 -12.57 14.04
C SER A 138 2.03 -12.17 12.72
N ALA A 139 2.31 -10.98 12.23
CA ALA A 139 1.80 -10.50 10.94
C ALA A 139 2.27 -11.39 9.80
N PHE A 140 3.54 -11.75 9.77
CA PHE A 140 4.07 -12.63 8.73
C PHE A 140 3.32 -13.96 8.68
N ARG A 141 3.10 -14.59 9.84
CA ARG A 141 2.37 -15.87 9.91
C ARG A 141 0.94 -15.75 9.41
N GLN A 142 0.28 -14.64 9.68
CA GLN A 142 -1.09 -14.40 9.19
C GLN A 142 -1.13 -14.17 7.68
N LEU A 143 -0.10 -13.56 7.13
CA LEU A 143 0.00 -13.28 5.69
C LEU A 143 0.36 -14.51 4.87
N ASP A 144 1.16 -15.40 5.44
CA ASP A 144 1.61 -16.64 4.78
C ASP A 144 0.51 -17.70 4.84
N ILE A 145 -0.51 -17.54 4.01
CA ILE A 145 -1.71 -18.37 4.02
C ILE A 145 -1.42 -19.81 3.65
N ASP A 146 -0.52 -20.03 2.69
CA ASP A 146 -0.15 -21.37 2.21
C ASP A 146 0.96 -22.04 3.02
N ASN A 147 1.46 -21.38 4.07
CA ASN A 147 2.55 -21.87 4.92
C ASN A 147 3.81 -22.23 4.15
N SER A 148 4.09 -21.52 3.06
CA SER A 148 5.29 -21.74 2.25
C SER A 148 6.57 -21.26 2.93
N GLY A 149 6.46 -20.42 3.96
CA GLY A 149 7.58 -19.76 4.62
C GLY A 149 8.03 -18.49 3.93
N LYS A 150 7.39 -18.10 2.84
CA LYS A 150 7.65 -16.86 2.09
C LYS A 150 6.34 -16.22 1.67
N LEU A 151 6.38 -14.90 1.40
CA LEU A 151 5.20 -14.15 0.96
C LEU A 151 5.29 -13.88 -0.53
N SER A 152 4.27 -14.29 -1.27
CA SER A 152 4.12 -13.98 -2.70
C SER A 152 3.49 -12.60 -2.89
N VAL A 153 3.66 -12.03 -4.09
CA VAL A 153 2.97 -10.81 -4.48
C VAL A 153 1.45 -10.97 -4.30
N LYS A 154 0.90 -12.12 -4.69
CA LYS A 154 -0.54 -12.40 -4.57
C LYS A 154 -1.00 -12.35 -3.11
N GLU A 155 -0.27 -12.99 -2.20
CA GLU A 155 -0.61 -12.99 -0.77
C GLU A 155 -0.58 -11.58 -0.20
N LEU A 156 0.38 -10.75 -0.62
CA LEU A 156 0.49 -9.36 -0.17
C LEU A 156 -0.64 -8.49 -0.75
N VAL A 157 -0.98 -8.64 -2.02
CA VAL A 157 -2.11 -7.91 -2.64
C VAL A 157 -3.42 -8.29 -1.95
N ASP A 158 -3.65 -9.57 -1.74
CA ASP A 158 -4.86 -10.08 -1.06
C ASP A 158 -4.94 -9.54 0.37
N ALA A 159 -3.81 -9.46 1.08
CA ALA A 159 -3.77 -8.95 2.44
C ALA A 159 -4.08 -7.44 2.51
N VAL A 160 -3.59 -6.64 1.57
CA VAL A 160 -3.92 -5.21 1.50
C VAL A 160 -5.42 -5.02 1.23
N ARG A 161 -5.97 -5.81 0.32
CA ARG A 161 -7.42 -5.82 0.05
C ARG A 161 -8.20 -6.15 1.32
N ASP A 162 -7.83 -7.22 2.00
CA ASP A 162 -8.53 -7.68 3.18
C ASP A 162 -8.45 -6.68 4.33
N TYR A 163 -7.32 -5.97 4.46
CA TYR A 163 -7.20 -4.88 5.42
C TYR A 163 -8.23 -3.78 5.14
N HIS A 164 -8.34 -3.33 3.88
CA HIS A 164 -9.29 -2.28 3.53
C HIS A 164 -10.75 -2.72 3.63
N LEU A 165 -11.00 -4.02 3.51
CA LEU A 165 -12.33 -4.60 3.71
C LEU A 165 -12.64 -4.93 5.19
N GLY A 166 -11.69 -4.69 6.10
CA GLY A 166 -11.87 -4.95 7.52
C GLY A 166 -11.72 -6.41 7.94
N ARG A 167 -11.10 -7.24 7.10
CA ARG A 167 -10.91 -8.68 7.37
C ARG A 167 -9.63 -9.00 8.13
N ASN A 168 -8.67 -8.08 8.15
CA ASN A 168 -7.47 -8.18 8.98
C ASN A 168 -7.07 -6.79 9.49
N ASP A 169 -6.14 -6.75 10.44
CA ASP A 169 -5.67 -5.52 11.07
C ASP A 169 -4.20 -5.22 10.75
N ILE A 170 -3.67 -5.76 9.64
CA ILE A 170 -2.27 -5.61 9.27
C ILE A 170 -2.11 -4.45 8.28
N PRO A 171 -1.61 -3.26 8.70
CA PRO A 171 -1.53 -2.09 7.83
C PRO A 171 -0.29 -2.14 6.93
N LEU A 172 -0.28 -2.99 5.92
CA LEU A 172 0.87 -3.22 5.04
C LEU A 172 1.36 -1.99 4.29
N LEU A 173 0.48 -1.02 4.01
CA LEU A 173 0.86 0.23 3.34
C LEU A 173 1.16 1.36 4.33
N GLY A 174 1.34 1.02 5.60
CA GLY A 174 1.60 1.97 6.68
C GLY A 174 0.34 2.38 7.42
N ARG A 175 0.54 3.04 8.54
CA ARG A 175 -0.54 3.58 9.37
C ARG A 175 -0.70 5.06 9.12
#